data_1c994f52a50fff3ece475d560d9ab137
#
_entry.id   1c994f52a50fff3ece475d560d9ab137
#
_cell.length_a   1.000
_cell.length_b   1.000
_cell.length_c   1.000
_cell.angle_alpha   90.00
_cell.angle_beta   90.00
_cell.angle_gamma   90.00
#
_symmetry.space_group_name_H-M   'P 1'
#
loop_
_entity.id
_entity.type
_entity.pdbx_description
1 polymer ?
#
loop_
_entity_poly.entity_id
_entity_poly.type
_entity_poly.pdbx_seq_one_letter_code
_entity_poly.pdbx_strand_id
1 'polypeptide(L)'
;MNLFAPQPLPTWRRAVLKVGSSLLAGDGGLDPVHARGLAGFIAASRAQGREVVLVSSGAVAAGRGRIGAAGNGIVQRQALAALGQASLMGFWQALFDAPVAQVLLTHDDLRNRRRYLNARTALQELLRLGAQPIVN
;
A
#
# COMPACT_ATOMS: atom_id res chain seq x y z
N MET A 1 -2.98 -31.94 4.24
CA MET A 1 -2.75 -31.89 5.70
C MET A 1 -2.33 -30.48 6.10
N ASN A 2 -3.15 -29.76 6.83
CA ASN A 2 -2.75 -28.47 7.38
C ASN A 2 -1.75 -28.71 8.51
N LEU A 3 -0.48 -28.41 8.25
CA LEU A 3 0.60 -28.57 9.24
C LEU A 3 0.50 -27.58 10.42
N PHE A 4 -0.37 -26.58 10.29
CA PHE A 4 -0.56 -25.58 11.33
C PHE A 4 -2.05 -25.40 11.61
N ALA A 5 -2.44 -25.54 12.86
CA ALA A 5 -3.79 -25.17 13.29
C ALA A 5 -4.00 -23.65 13.11
N PRO A 6 -5.17 -23.20 12.66
CA PRO A 6 -5.47 -21.78 12.62
C PRO A 6 -5.30 -21.17 14.01
N GLN A 7 -4.43 -20.18 14.12
CA GLN A 7 -4.27 -19.45 15.37
C GLN A 7 -5.04 -18.12 15.27
N PRO A 8 -5.86 -17.78 16.27
CA PRO A 8 -6.53 -16.50 16.28
C PRO A 8 -5.49 -15.38 16.36
N LEU A 9 -5.69 -14.32 15.59
CA LEU A 9 -4.88 -13.13 15.73
C LEU A 9 -5.10 -12.51 17.12
N PRO A 10 -4.04 -11.99 17.75
CA PRO A 10 -4.20 -11.28 19.01
C PRO A 10 -5.14 -10.08 18.82
N THR A 11 -5.78 -9.64 19.88
CA THR A 11 -6.60 -8.43 19.86
C THR A 11 -5.74 -7.23 19.45
N TRP A 12 -6.15 -6.49 18.44
CA TRP A 12 -5.42 -5.34 17.93
C TRP A 12 -6.36 -4.18 17.61
N ARG A 13 -5.83 -2.98 17.70
CA ARG A 13 -6.54 -1.74 17.38
C ARG A 13 -6.00 -1.09 16.10
N ARG A 14 -4.71 -1.17 15.88
CA ARG A 14 -4.03 -0.64 14.71
C ARG A 14 -3.09 -1.69 14.13
N ALA A 15 -3.07 -1.81 12.82
CA ALA A 15 -2.18 -2.71 12.11
C ALA A 15 -1.51 -2.02 10.93
N VAL A 16 -0.33 -2.50 10.59
CA VAL A 16 0.36 -2.17 9.35
C VAL A 16 0.33 -3.40 8.46
N LEU A 17 -0.25 -3.27 7.28
CA LEU A 17 -0.32 -4.34 6.29
C LEU A 17 0.65 -4.02 5.16
N LYS A 18 1.67 -4.85 5.00
CA LYS A 18 2.65 -4.70 3.93
C LYS A 18 2.29 -5.61 2.75
N VAL A 19 2.25 -5.03 1.56
CA VAL A 19 1.95 -5.74 0.32
C VAL A 19 3.14 -5.61 -0.63
N GLY A 20 3.78 -6.73 -0.93
CA GLY A 20 4.88 -6.80 -1.87
C GLY A 20 4.40 -6.73 -3.33
N SER A 21 5.28 -6.33 -4.23
CA SER A 21 4.98 -6.18 -5.66
C SER A 21 4.50 -7.48 -6.32
N SER A 22 4.98 -8.63 -5.87
CA SER A 22 4.60 -9.95 -6.42
C SER A 22 3.11 -10.28 -6.23
N LEU A 23 2.46 -9.75 -5.20
CA LEU A 23 1.02 -9.93 -4.99
C LEU A 23 0.17 -9.05 -5.91
N LEU A 24 0.74 -7.98 -6.44
CA LEU A 24 0.03 -7.00 -7.27
C LEU A 24 0.40 -7.11 -8.75
N ALA A 25 1.55 -7.68 -9.07
CA ALA A 25 2.02 -7.77 -10.45
C ALA A 25 1.27 -8.87 -11.21
N GLY A 26 0.80 -8.53 -12.39
CA GLY A 26 0.22 -9.44 -13.38
C GLY A 26 0.87 -9.26 -14.74
N ASP A 27 0.40 -10.00 -15.74
CA ASP A 27 0.99 -10.02 -17.10
C ASP A 27 0.95 -8.66 -17.81
N GLY A 28 -0.06 -7.85 -17.53
CA GLY A 28 -0.25 -6.54 -18.15
C GLY A 28 -0.06 -5.35 -17.21
N GLY A 29 0.54 -5.54 -16.04
CA GLY A 29 0.72 -4.50 -15.03
C GLY A 29 0.23 -4.93 -13.66
N LEU A 30 -0.76 -4.25 -13.09
CA LEU A 30 -1.35 -4.60 -11.79
C LEU A 30 -2.57 -5.53 -11.96
N ASP A 31 -2.62 -6.56 -11.13
CA ASP A 31 -3.73 -7.52 -11.06
C ASP A 31 -4.46 -7.35 -9.71
N PRO A 32 -5.78 -7.09 -9.72
CA PRO A 32 -6.53 -6.86 -8.49
C PRO A 32 -6.95 -8.12 -7.73
N VAL A 33 -6.62 -9.32 -8.20
CA VAL A 33 -7.16 -10.57 -7.65
C VAL A 33 -6.90 -10.73 -6.16
N HIS A 34 -5.67 -10.47 -5.70
CA HIS A 34 -5.30 -10.51 -4.29
C HIS A 34 -5.63 -9.21 -3.54
N ALA A 35 -5.51 -8.08 -4.24
CA ALA A 35 -5.76 -6.77 -3.65
C ALA A 35 -7.22 -6.59 -3.21
N ARG A 36 -8.18 -7.19 -3.91
CA ARG A 36 -9.61 -7.17 -3.52
C ARG A 36 -9.83 -7.78 -2.16
N GLY A 37 -9.22 -8.93 -1.87
CA GLY A 37 -9.32 -9.58 -0.58
C GLY A 37 -8.70 -8.73 0.54
N LEU A 38 -7.55 -8.13 0.26
CA LEU A 38 -6.88 -7.23 1.22
C LEU A 38 -7.69 -5.97 1.48
N ALA A 39 -8.25 -5.35 0.45
CA ALA A 39 -9.12 -4.19 0.60
C ALA A 39 -10.40 -4.53 1.41
N GLY A 40 -10.98 -5.70 1.17
CA GLY A 40 -12.12 -6.21 1.95
C GLY A 40 -11.78 -6.41 3.42
N PHE A 41 -10.63 -6.99 3.71
CA PHE A 41 -10.13 -7.13 5.09
C PHE A 41 -9.94 -5.78 5.78
N ILE A 42 -9.35 -4.81 5.10
CA ILE A 42 -9.15 -3.46 5.63
C ILE A 42 -10.50 -2.78 5.88
N ALA A 43 -11.43 -2.84 4.94
CA ALA A 43 -12.76 -2.25 5.09
C ALA A 43 -13.53 -2.86 6.26
N ALA A 44 -13.52 -4.19 6.41
CA ALA A 44 -14.14 -4.89 7.53
C ALA A 44 -13.50 -4.51 8.88
N SER A 45 -12.17 -4.37 8.91
CA SER A 45 -11.45 -3.93 10.11
C SER A 45 -11.84 -2.50 10.51
N ARG A 46 -11.95 -1.61 9.55
CA ARG A 46 -12.38 -0.22 9.79
C ARG A 46 -13.82 -0.15 10.30
N ALA A 47 -14.70 -0.97 9.75
CA ALA A 47 -16.09 -1.05 10.22
C ALA A 47 -16.20 -1.50 11.69
N GLN A 48 -15.18 -2.20 12.19
CA GLN A 48 -15.06 -2.60 13.60
C GLN A 48 -14.31 -1.57 14.48
N GLY A 49 -14.05 -0.37 13.97
CA GLY A 49 -13.31 0.67 14.69
C GLY A 49 -11.80 0.46 14.76
N ARG A 50 -11.26 -0.44 13.94
CA ARG A 50 -9.81 -0.67 13.84
C ARG A 50 -9.19 0.21 12.76
N GLU A 51 -7.92 0.47 12.89
CA GLU A 51 -7.16 1.29 11.95
C GLU A 51 -6.12 0.43 11.22
N VAL A 52 -6.02 0.60 9.90
CA VAL A 52 -5.02 -0.10 9.08
C VAL A 52 -4.25 0.91 8.24
N VAL A 53 -2.94 0.84 8.31
CA VAL A 53 -2.03 1.54 7.39
C VAL A 53 -1.54 0.51 6.38
N LEU A 54 -1.73 0.80 5.11
CA LEU A 54 -1.27 -0.06 4.02
C LEU A 54 0.11 0.41 3.55
N VAL A 55 1.06 -0.51 3.50
CA VAL A 55 2.38 -0.27 2.88
C VAL A 55 2.42 -1.05 1.58
N SER A 56 2.42 -0.36 0.45
CA SER A 56 2.29 -0.99 -0.86
C SER A 56 3.51 -0.76 -1.73
N SER A 57 4.05 -1.84 -2.27
CA SER A 57 4.92 -1.83 -3.45
C SER A 57 4.06 -1.89 -4.72
N GLY A 58 4.69 -1.92 -5.89
CA GLY A 58 4.02 -2.17 -7.16
C GLY A 58 4.09 -1.02 -8.17
N ALA A 59 4.71 0.10 -7.84
CA ALA A 59 4.82 1.24 -8.75
C ALA A 59 5.56 0.88 -10.05
N VAL A 60 6.64 0.10 -9.97
CA VAL A 60 7.38 -0.36 -11.17
C VAL A 60 6.50 -1.25 -12.04
N ALA A 61 5.79 -2.20 -11.46
CA ALA A 61 4.85 -3.07 -12.19
C ALA A 61 3.73 -2.27 -12.86
N ALA A 62 3.18 -1.28 -12.14
CA ALA A 62 2.18 -0.36 -12.70
C ALA A 62 2.74 0.44 -13.88
N GLY A 63 3.97 0.93 -13.77
CA GLY A 63 4.66 1.64 -14.84
C GLY A 63 4.88 0.78 -16.08
N ARG A 64 5.28 -0.48 -15.91
CA ARG A 64 5.40 -1.44 -17.02
C ARG A 64 4.07 -1.66 -17.73
N GLY A 65 2.98 -1.73 -16.98
CA GLY A 65 1.64 -1.85 -17.55
C GLY A 65 1.22 -0.63 -18.38
N ARG A 66 1.83 0.54 -18.15
CA ARG A 66 1.55 1.77 -18.89
C ARG A 66 2.30 1.90 -20.22
N ILE A 67 3.55 1.46 -20.25
CA ILE A 67 4.42 1.68 -21.41
C ILE A 67 4.98 0.39 -22.02
N GLY A 68 4.63 -0.77 -21.47
CA GLY A 68 5.13 -2.06 -21.96
C GLY A 68 6.58 -2.34 -21.54
N ALA A 69 7.32 -3.05 -22.37
CA ALA A 69 8.67 -3.50 -22.05
C ALA A 69 9.65 -2.33 -21.89
N ALA A 70 10.33 -2.32 -20.76
CA ALA A 70 11.44 -1.42 -20.49
C ALA A 70 12.55 -2.23 -19.81
N GLY A 71 13.79 -1.76 -19.89
CA GLY A 71 14.94 -2.40 -19.27
C GLY A 71 14.81 -2.51 -17.73
N ASN A 72 15.74 -3.25 -17.12
CA ASN A 72 15.78 -3.49 -15.68
C ASN A 72 16.87 -2.68 -14.95
N GLY A 73 17.54 -1.76 -15.63
CA GLY A 73 18.53 -0.89 -15.01
C GLY A 73 17.90 0.02 -13.95
N ILE A 74 18.75 0.59 -13.10
CA ILE A 74 18.28 1.46 -11.98
C ILE A 74 17.48 2.64 -12.52
N VAL A 75 18.00 3.32 -13.56
CA VAL A 75 17.34 4.50 -14.15
C VAL A 75 15.98 4.12 -14.74
N GLN A 76 15.90 2.99 -15.45
CA GLN A 76 14.64 2.50 -16.00
C GLN A 76 13.62 2.17 -14.91
N ARG A 77 14.06 1.53 -13.84
CA ARG A 77 13.19 1.19 -12.71
C ARG A 77 12.68 2.44 -11.98
N GLN A 78 13.53 3.45 -11.81
CA GLN A 78 13.13 4.74 -11.24
C GLN A 78 12.09 5.45 -12.11
N ALA A 79 12.30 5.47 -13.43
CA ALA A 79 11.34 6.04 -14.37
C ALA A 79 10.00 5.29 -14.36
N LEU A 80 10.06 3.96 -14.35
CA LEU A 80 8.87 3.12 -14.27
C LEU A 80 8.09 3.32 -12.97
N ALA A 81 8.79 3.46 -11.84
CA ALA A 81 8.16 3.75 -10.56
C ALA A 81 7.45 5.11 -10.57
N ALA A 82 8.09 6.13 -11.15
CA ALA A 82 7.48 7.45 -11.29
C ALA A 82 6.22 7.42 -12.18
N LEU A 83 6.29 6.73 -13.33
CA LEU A 83 5.14 6.53 -14.22
C LEU A 83 4.01 5.74 -13.55
N GLY A 84 4.36 4.73 -12.78
CA GLY A 84 3.40 3.82 -12.17
C GLY A 84 2.78 4.31 -10.88
N GLN A 85 3.34 5.33 -10.24
CA GLN A 85 2.89 5.76 -8.91
C GLN A 85 1.44 6.25 -8.91
N ALA A 86 1.05 7.08 -9.86
CA ALA A 86 -0.32 7.54 -9.99
C ALA A 86 -1.28 6.38 -10.31
N SER A 87 -0.86 5.45 -11.17
CA SER A 87 -1.65 4.26 -11.50
C SER A 87 -1.83 3.34 -10.29
N LEU A 88 -0.80 3.18 -9.46
CA LEU A 88 -0.88 2.40 -8.23
C LEU A 88 -1.88 3.01 -7.24
N MET A 89 -1.88 4.33 -7.07
CA MET A 89 -2.84 5.00 -6.20
C MET A 89 -4.26 4.88 -6.75
N GLY A 90 -4.46 5.04 -8.04
CA GLY A 90 -5.76 4.84 -8.69
C GLY A 90 -6.26 3.40 -8.58
N PHE A 91 -5.36 2.42 -8.70
CA PHE A 91 -5.65 1.00 -8.49
C PHE A 91 -6.22 0.75 -7.08
N TRP A 92 -5.56 1.25 -6.05
CA TRP A 92 -6.06 1.12 -4.69
C TRP A 92 -7.36 1.91 -4.46
N GLN A 93 -7.46 3.13 -4.99
CA GLN A 93 -8.68 3.94 -4.84
C GLN A 93 -9.92 3.23 -5.41
N ALA A 94 -9.77 2.49 -6.49
CA ALA A 94 -10.87 1.72 -7.09
C ALA A 94 -11.38 0.58 -6.18
N LEU A 95 -10.60 0.17 -5.18
CA LEU A 95 -10.94 -0.92 -4.27
C LEU A 95 -11.47 -0.43 -2.90
N PHE A 96 -11.39 0.86 -2.62
CA PHE A 96 -11.86 1.45 -1.36
C PHE A 96 -12.96 2.48 -1.60
N ASP A 97 -13.99 2.46 -0.75
CA ASP A 97 -15.00 3.53 -0.69
C ASP A 97 -14.43 4.79 -0.02
N ALA A 98 -13.56 4.61 0.95
CA ALA A 98 -12.87 5.71 1.62
C ALA A 98 -11.84 6.37 0.69
N PRO A 99 -11.57 7.68 0.85
CA PRO A 99 -10.50 8.34 0.10
C PRO A 99 -9.14 7.75 0.46
N VAL A 100 -8.37 7.41 -0.56
CA VAL A 100 -7.00 6.93 -0.43
C VAL A 100 -6.06 8.12 -0.32
N ALA A 101 -5.11 8.06 0.61
CA ALA A 101 -4.08 9.08 0.77
C ALA A 101 -2.69 8.46 0.58
N GLN A 102 -1.93 9.02 -0.34
CA GLN A 102 -0.55 8.63 -0.56
C GLN A 102 0.37 9.27 0.49
N VAL A 103 1.20 8.44 1.11
CA VAL A 103 2.24 8.89 2.04
C VAL A 103 3.58 8.38 1.56
N LEU A 104 4.46 9.29 1.20
CA LEU A 104 5.82 8.97 0.78
C LEU A 104 6.76 9.08 1.99
N LEU A 105 7.42 7.99 2.32
CA LEU A 105 8.40 7.94 3.40
C LEU A 105 9.74 7.44 2.86
N THR A 106 10.79 8.09 3.31
CA THR A 106 12.18 7.69 3.08
C THR A 106 12.83 7.21 4.36
N HIS A 107 13.98 6.57 4.25
CA HIS A 107 14.78 6.21 5.42
C HIS A 107 15.19 7.44 6.25
N ASP A 108 15.43 8.58 5.59
CA ASP A 108 15.78 9.83 6.26
C ASP A 108 14.62 10.37 7.09
N ASP A 109 13.39 10.22 6.62
CA ASP A 109 12.20 10.62 7.37
C ASP A 109 12.06 9.83 8.67
N LEU A 110 12.50 8.58 8.68
CA LEU A 110 12.46 7.73 9.87
C LEU A 110 13.62 8.00 10.84
N ARG A 111 14.78 8.45 10.34
CA ARG A 111 15.98 8.74 11.15
C ARG A 111 15.97 10.14 11.76
N ASN A 112 15.41 11.09 11.06
CA ASN A 112 15.30 12.47 11.54
C ASN A 112 14.09 12.63 12.43
N ARG A 113 14.30 12.95 13.71
CA ARG A 113 13.21 13.04 14.69
C ARG A 113 12.09 14.01 14.27
N ARG A 114 12.42 15.16 13.72
CA ARG A 114 11.40 16.14 13.29
C ARG A 114 10.56 15.61 12.15
N ARG A 115 11.20 15.03 11.12
CA ARG A 115 10.50 14.42 9.97
C ARG A 115 9.66 13.24 10.40
N TYR A 116 10.18 12.39 11.28
CA TYR A 116 9.45 11.28 11.85
C TYR A 116 8.17 11.74 12.56
N LEU A 117 8.26 12.76 13.43
CA LEU A 117 7.09 13.28 14.13
C LEU A 117 6.07 13.89 13.18
N ASN A 118 6.51 14.61 12.15
CA ASN A 118 5.62 15.15 11.13
C ASN A 118 4.88 14.04 10.36
N ALA A 119 5.60 13.01 9.93
CA ALA A 119 5.01 11.87 9.24
C ALA A 119 4.00 11.13 10.12
N ARG A 120 4.35 10.89 11.38
CA ARG A 120 3.45 10.27 12.36
C ARG A 120 2.18 11.08 12.55
N THR A 121 2.30 12.39 12.72
CA THR A 121 1.15 13.29 12.91
C THR A 121 0.26 13.30 11.68
N ALA A 122 0.83 13.35 10.48
CA ALA A 122 0.08 13.29 9.24
C ALA A 122 -0.69 11.96 9.09
N LEU A 123 -0.04 10.82 9.39
CA LEU A 123 -0.70 9.51 9.37
C LEU A 123 -1.86 9.42 10.35
N GLN A 124 -1.67 9.91 11.57
CA GLN A 124 -2.73 9.94 12.59
C GLN A 124 -3.91 10.81 12.14
N GLU A 125 -3.65 11.95 11.52
CA GLU A 125 -4.70 12.83 11.01
C GLU A 125 -5.47 12.19 9.85
N LEU A 126 -4.79 11.53 8.92
CA LEU A 126 -5.44 10.78 7.84
C LEU A 126 -6.39 9.70 8.37
N LEU A 127 -5.95 8.97 9.38
CA LEU A 127 -6.80 7.96 10.04
C LEU A 127 -8.00 8.60 10.73
N ARG A 128 -7.80 9.73 11.40
CA ARG A 128 -8.88 10.49 12.05
C ARG A 128 -9.90 11.00 11.03
N LEU A 129 -9.45 11.44 9.87
CA LEU A 129 -10.31 11.91 8.77
C LEU A 129 -11.05 10.78 8.04
N GLY A 130 -10.79 9.54 8.38
CA GLY A 130 -11.40 8.39 7.73
C GLY A 130 -10.79 8.03 6.38
N ALA A 131 -9.65 8.61 6.02
CA ALA A 131 -8.91 8.23 4.83
C ALA A 131 -8.18 6.90 5.03
N GLN A 132 -7.87 6.22 3.92
CA GLN A 132 -7.01 5.05 3.91
C GLN A 132 -5.59 5.45 3.55
N PRO A 133 -4.64 5.50 4.51
CA PRO A 133 -3.26 5.82 4.21
C PRO A 133 -2.60 4.66 3.48
N ILE A 134 -1.87 4.98 2.41
CA ILE A 134 -1.02 4.05 1.67
C ILE A 134 0.39 4.63 1.64
N VAL A 135 1.29 3.92 2.31
CA VAL A 135 2.71 4.29 2.39
C VAL A 135 3.47 3.59 1.28
N ASN A 136 4.31 4.34 0.62
CA ASN A 136 5.23 3.81 -0.39
C ASN A 136 6.65 4.38 -0.17
#